data_d8798b09328ce458568c1167a2ffc9dc
#
_entry.id   d8798b09328ce458568c1167a2ffc9dc
#
_cell.length_a   1.000
_cell.length_b   1.000
_cell.length_c   1.000
_cell.angle_alpha   90.00
_cell.angle_beta   90.00
_cell.angle_gamma   90.00
#
_symmetry.space_group_name_H-M   'P 1'
#
loop_
_entity.id
_entity.type
_entity.pdbx_description
1 polymer ?
#
loop_
_entity_poly.entity_id
_entity_poly.type
_entity_poly.pdbx_seq_one_letter_code
_entity_poly.pdbx_strand_id
1 'polypeptide(L)' 'MQFEVEVYRNETGDWVATAVEHAVTVSGRTEPEALSRLLDALAQHFKRKPQGSEHA' A
#
# COMPACT_ATOMS: atom_id res chain seq x y z
N MET A 1 -11.68 -7.65 -8.66
CA MET A 1 -10.30 -7.31 -8.70
C MET A 1 -9.61 -7.64 -7.41
N GLN A 2 -8.44 -8.22 -7.47
CA GLN A 2 -7.72 -8.54 -6.27
C GLN A 2 -6.28 -8.18 -6.42
N PHE A 3 -5.64 -7.88 -5.33
CA PHE A 3 -4.22 -7.67 -5.35
C PHE A 3 -3.64 -8.25 -4.08
N GLU A 4 -2.38 -8.56 -4.16
CA GLU A 4 -1.71 -9.24 -3.09
C GLU A 4 -1.04 -8.26 -2.16
N VAL A 5 -1.24 -8.45 -0.88
CA VAL A 5 -0.63 -7.60 0.13
C VAL A 5 0.15 -8.49 1.07
N GLU A 6 1.40 -8.10 1.35
CA GLU A 6 2.22 -8.80 2.31
C GLU A 6 2.45 -7.91 3.50
N VAL A 7 2.30 -8.45 4.69
CA VAL A 7 2.52 -7.69 5.90
C VAL A 7 3.47 -8.49 6.79
N TYR A 8 4.49 -7.82 7.28
CA TYR A 8 5.44 -8.49 8.16
C TYR A 8 6.07 -7.46 9.09
N ARG A 9 6.71 -7.96 10.13
CA ARG A 9 7.38 -7.12 11.10
C ARG A 9 8.87 -7.14 10.79
N ASN A 10 9.48 -5.97 10.70
CA ASN A 10 10.88 -5.93 10.35
C ASN A 10 11.76 -5.97 11.60
N GLU A 11 13.04 -5.85 11.41
CA GLU A 11 14.01 -6.02 12.49
C GLU A 11 13.92 -4.92 13.53
N THR A 12 13.47 -3.74 13.15
CA THR A 12 13.36 -2.66 14.10
C THR A 12 12.05 -2.71 14.87
N GLY A 13 11.20 -3.66 14.56
CA GLY A 13 9.94 -3.78 15.29
C GLY A 13 8.79 -3.05 14.63
N ASP A 14 9.02 -2.47 13.48
CA ASP A 14 7.94 -1.82 12.74
C ASP A 14 7.24 -2.82 11.85
N TRP A 15 6.00 -2.52 11.53
CA TRP A 15 5.24 -3.36 10.62
C TRP A 15 5.36 -2.78 9.23
N VAL A 16 5.54 -3.65 8.26
CA VAL A 16 5.70 -3.25 6.87
C VAL A 16 4.60 -3.88 6.05
N ALA A 17 3.94 -3.10 5.23
CA ALA A 17 2.90 -3.59 4.34
C ALA A 17 3.29 -3.26 2.91
N THR A 18 3.17 -4.22 2.03
CA THR A 18 3.57 -4.08 0.64
C THR A 18 2.44 -4.56 -0.26
N ALA A 19 2.10 -3.73 -1.23
CA ALA A 19 1.21 -4.17 -2.31
C ALA A 19 2.11 -4.69 -3.42
N VAL A 20 2.15 -5.98 -3.54
CA VAL A 20 3.17 -6.64 -4.37
C VAL A 20 3.08 -6.20 -5.82
N GLU A 21 1.88 -6.18 -6.36
CA GLU A 21 1.71 -5.88 -7.76
C GLU A 21 1.97 -4.44 -8.11
N HIS A 22 1.83 -3.56 -7.15
CA HIS A 22 2.00 -2.13 -7.41
C HIS A 22 3.33 -1.60 -6.90
N ALA A 23 4.11 -2.46 -6.29
CA ALA A 23 5.42 -2.10 -5.76
C ALA A 23 5.35 -0.93 -4.77
N VAL A 24 4.30 -0.89 -3.98
CA VAL A 24 4.14 0.14 -2.97
C VAL A 24 4.40 -0.48 -1.61
N THR A 25 5.29 0.12 -0.86
CA THR A 25 5.66 -0.38 0.46
C THR A 25 5.57 0.75 1.47
N VAL A 26 4.94 0.48 2.59
CA VAL A 26 4.82 1.45 3.66
C VAL A 26 5.13 0.77 4.98
N SER A 27 5.31 1.56 6.02
CA SER A 27 5.53 0.99 7.34
C SER A 27 4.68 1.73 8.36
N GLY A 28 4.48 1.10 9.50
CA GLY A 28 3.73 1.68 10.60
C GLY A 28 4.17 1.03 11.89
N ARG A 29 3.71 1.55 12.99
CA ARG A 29 4.08 0.99 14.28
C ARG A 29 3.27 -0.22 14.65
N THR A 30 2.10 -0.35 14.07
CA THR A 30 1.25 -1.50 14.31
C THR A 30 0.79 -2.03 12.97
N GLU A 31 0.28 -3.24 12.99
CA GLU A 31 -0.21 -3.86 11.76
C GLU A 31 -1.35 -3.05 11.14
N PRO A 32 -2.38 -2.66 11.88
CA PRO A 32 -3.45 -1.86 11.26
C PRO A 32 -2.96 -0.51 10.77
N GLU A 33 -1.97 0.07 11.43
CA GLU A 33 -1.44 1.34 10.96
C GLU A 33 -0.73 1.16 9.63
N ALA A 34 0.06 0.12 9.49
CA ALA A 34 0.74 -0.15 8.23
C ALA A 34 -0.26 -0.38 7.11
N LEU A 35 -1.31 -1.14 7.40
CA LEU A 35 -2.32 -1.39 6.39
C LEU A 35 -3.06 -0.11 6.00
N SER A 36 -3.36 0.72 6.97
CA SER A 36 -4.04 1.97 6.68
C SER A 36 -3.18 2.87 5.80
N ARG A 37 -1.89 2.93 6.10
CA ARG A 37 -0.98 3.73 5.29
C ARG A 37 -0.83 3.16 3.90
N LEU A 38 -0.89 1.85 3.77
CA LEU A 38 -0.80 1.24 2.45
C LEU A 38 -2.02 1.61 1.63
N LEU A 39 -3.19 1.59 2.22
CA LEU A 39 -4.40 1.96 1.50
C LEU A 39 -4.34 3.42 1.05
N ASP A 40 -3.83 4.30 1.90
CA ASP A 40 -3.67 5.69 1.51
C ASP A 40 -2.68 5.83 0.36
N ALA A 41 -1.58 5.11 0.43
CA ALA A 41 -0.58 5.18 -0.61
C ALA A 41 -1.11 4.65 -1.93
N LEU A 42 -1.89 3.59 -1.88
CA LEU A 42 -2.50 3.04 -3.09
C LEU A 42 -3.51 4.01 -3.68
N ALA A 43 -4.29 4.66 -2.84
CA ALA A 43 -5.27 5.62 -3.32
C ALA A 43 -4.57 6.77 -4.03
N GLN A 44 -3.45 7.23 -3.50
CA GLN A 44 -2.70 8.28 -4.15
C GLN A 44 -2.03 7.80 -5.42
N HIS A 45 -1.57 6.59 -5.41
CA HIS A 45 -0.95 6.00 -6.59
C HIS A 45 -1.93 5.94 -7.75
N PHE A 46 -3.14 5.47 -7.49
CA PHE A 46 -4.15 5.39 -8.52
C PHE A 46 -4.63 6.77 -8.97
N LYS A 47 -4.67 7.70 -8.04
CA LYS A 47 -5.10 9.02 -8.37
C LYS A 47 -4.11 9.72 -9.26
N ARG A 48 -2.82 9.51 -9.03
CA ARG A 48 -1.83 10.13 -9.79
C ARG A 48 -1.72 9.59 -11.18
N LYS A 49 -2.03 8.33 -11.36
CA LYS A 49 -1.95 7.72 -12.63
C LYS A 49 -3.19 7.97 -13.37
N PRO A 50 -3.16 8.75 -14.40
CA PRO A 50 -4.40 9.07 -15.11
C PRO A 50 -4.75 7.97 -16.02
N GLN A 51 -5.05 6.89 -15.59
CA GLN A 51 -5.38 5.90 -16.45
C GLN A 51 -6.74 5.88 -16.73
N GLY A 52 -6.96 5.94 -17.36
CA GLY A 52 -8.09 5.94 -17.46
C GLY A 52 -9.02 6.84 -17.50
N SER A 53 -8.88 7.11 -17.41
CA SER A 53 -9.49 7.67 -17.21
C SER A 53 -10.16 8.20 -17.75
N GLU A 54 -10.22 8.00 -17.75
CA GLU A 54 -10.67 8.27 -17.91
C GLU A 54 -11.36 8.53 -18.06
N HIS A 55 -11.73 8.63 -18.13
CA HIS A 55 -12.32 8.89 -18.17
C HIS A 55 -12.77 9.29 -18.22
N ALA A 56 -12.76 9.35 -18.40
CA ALA A 56 -13.31 9.70 -18.35
C ALA A 56 -13.89 9.94 -18.53
#